data_b54f71c375cc8846d2c4c3d8e9699c37
#
_entry.id   b54f71c375cc8846d2c4c3d8e9699c37
#
_cell.length_a   1.000
_cell.length_b   1.000
_cell.length_c   1.000
_cell.angle_alpha   90.00
_cell.angle_beta   90.00
_cell.angle_gamma   90.00
#
_symmetry.space_group_name_H-M   'P 1'
#
loop_
_entity.id
_entity.type
_entity.pdbx_description
1 polymer ?
#
loop_
_entity_poly.entity_id
_entity_poly.type
_entity_poly.pdbx_seq_one_letter_code
_entity_poly.pdbx_strand_id
1 'polypeptide(L)'
;QKEKYPNMTLLEEEPRVESHDNGDTAYNVAKELFKKYPDLKGIMGTSSFDAPGIARAIEELGLIDKAFTSGTGMPADNAELLKSGVVKSLTLWDPAIAGKAMISLALKVLNGEQIGASVDLGVDGYTAMTFREGSTTVLEGEGWVVIDAENVDSFGF
;
A
#
# COMPACT_ATOMS: atom_id res chain seq x y z
N GLN A 1 7.74 0.10 -14.38
CA GLN A 1 6.54 0.94 -14.65
C GLN A 1 6.58 1.56 -16.04
N LYS A 2 7.70 2.13 -16.48
CA LYS A 2 7.84 2.76 -17.81
C LYS A 2 7.52 1.82 -18.97
N GLU A 3 7.93 0.55 -18.90
CA GLU A 3 7.61 -0.46 -19.94
C GLU A 3 6.11 -0.74 -20.02
N LYS A 4 5.46 -0.88 -18.86
CA LYS A 4 4.03 -1.25 -18.79
C LYS A 4 3.11 -0.04 -19.02
N TYR A 5 3.56 1.16 -18.66
CA TYR A 5 2.78 2.39 -18.72
C TYR A 5 3.59 3.52 -19.38
N PRO A 6 3.83 3.47 -20.71
CA PRO A 6 4.72 4.40 -21.41
C PRO A 6 4.23 5.86 -21.38
N ASN A 7 2.93 6.07 -21.18
CA ASN A 7 2.32 7.41 -21.11
C ASN A 7 2.30 7.98 -19.68
N MET A 8 2.82 7.24 -18.68
CA MET A 8 2.92 7.72 -17.31
C MET A 8 4.28 8.35 -17.10
N THR A 9 4.29 9.62 -16.75
CA THR A 9 5.49 10.34 -16.32
C THR A 9 5.61 10.27 -14.82
N LEU A 10 6.70 9.70 -14.33
CA LEU A 10 7.08 9.77 -12.92
C LEU A 10 7.98 10.97 -12.72
N LEU A 11 7.73 11.74 -11.69
CA LEU A 11 8.62 12.80 -11.25
C LEU A 11 9.79 12.13 -10.49
N GLU A 12 10.90 11.85 -11.19
CA GLU A 12 11.95 10.98 -10.66
C GLU A 12 12.97 11.70 -9.78
N GLU A 13 13.19 12.98 -10.03
CA GLU A 13 14.34 13.68 -9.44
C GLU A 13 14.06 14.30 -8.08
N GLU A 14 12.83 14.57 -7.77
CA GLU A 14 12.53 15.28 -6.53
C GLU A 14 11.21 15.00 -5.82
N PRO A 15 10.45 14.07 -5.90
CA PRO A 15 9.30 13.99 -5.03
C PRO A 15 9.24 12.75 -4.16
N ARG A 16 10.36 12.15 -3.90
CA ARG A 16 10.43 11.25 -2.76
C ARG A 16 10.56 12.09 -1.51
N VAL A 17 9.44 12.59 -1.07
CA VAL A 17 9.33 13.40 0.14
C VAL A 17 8.84 12.52 1.28
N GLU A 18 9.26 12.84 2.47
CA GLU A 18 8.88 12.07 3.66
C GLU A 18 7.71 12.75 4.37
N SER A 19 6.69 11.98 4.66
CA SER A 19 5.58 12.39 5.52
C SER A 19 5.88 12.19 7.01
N HIS A 20 6.98 11.50 7.33
CA HIS A 20 7.34 11.11 8.70
C HIS A 20 6.22 10.34 9.41
N ASP A 21 5.48 9.53 8.64
CA ASP A 21 4.35 8.75 9.15
C ASP A 21 3.29 9.62 9.84
N ASN A 22 3.00 10.78 9.25
CA ASN A 22 2.12 11.79 9.81
C ASN A 22 1.19 12.39 8.74
N GLY A 23 -0.12 12.31 8.98
CA GLY A 23 -1.14 12.76 8.03
C GLY A 23 -1.15 14.27 7.76
N ASP A 24 -0.82 15.11 8.74
CA ASP A 24 -0.73 16.55 8.53
C ASP A 24 0.51 16.92 7.72
N THR A 25 1.61 16.20 7.90
CA THR A 25 2.80 16.38 7.07
C THR A 25 2.50 15.91 5.63
N ALA A 26 1.86 14.75 5.45
CA ALA A 26 1.44 14.26 4.14
C ALA A 26 0.53 15.28 3.42
N TYR A 27 -0.43 15.85 4.14
CA TYR A 27 -1.31 16.91 3.61
C TYR A 27 -0.53 18.15 3.16
N ASN A 28 0.37 18.68 3.99
CA ASN A 28 1.16 19.87 3.65
C ASN A 28 2.07 19.62 2.45
N VAL A 29 2.77 18.48 2.44
CA VAL A 29 3.63 18.06 1.34
C VAL A 29 2.84 17.91 0.04
N ALA A 30 1.65 17.29 0.09
CA ALA A 30 0.79 17.16 -1.09
C ALA A 30 0.37 18.53 -1.65
N LYS A 31 0.03 19.50 -0.79
CA LYS A 31 -0.31 20.86 -1.22
C LYS A 31 0.87 21.55 -1.91
N GLU A 32 2.07 21.40 -1.40
CA GLU A 32 3.28 21.94 -2.02
C GLU A 32 3.56 21.31 -3.38
N LEU A 33 3.41 19.97 -3.48
CA LEU A 33 3.59 19.25 -4.73
C LEU A 33 2.58 19.68 -5.80
N PHE A 34 1.29 19.76 -5.48
CA PHE A 34 0.26 20.23 -6.41
C PHE A 34 0.46 21.68 -6.83
N LYS A 35 0.97 22.53 -5.95
CA LYS A 35 1.34 23.90 -6.28
C LYS A 35 2.56 23.98 -7.19
N LYS A 36 3.58 23.15 -6.93
CA LYS A 36 4.82 23.10 -7.72
C LYS A 36 4.59 22.46 -9.10
N TYR A 37 3.69 21.48 -9.17
CA TYR A 37 3.36 20.71 -10.36
C TYR A 37 1.85 20.74 -10.64
N PRO A 38 1.32 21.80 -11.27
CA PRO A 38 -0.13 21.97 -11.47
C PRO A 38 -0.80 20.86 -12.31
N ASP A 39 -0.01 20.16 -13.13
CA ASP A 39 -0.50 19.07 -13.97
C ASP A 39 -0.37 17.67 -13.31
N LEU A 40 0.08 17.62 -12.06
CA LEU A 40 0.24 16.36 -11.33
C LEU A 40 -1.12 15.65 -11.19
N LYS A 41 -1.18 14.39 -11.62
CA LYS A 41 -2.42 13.59 -11.63
C LYS A 41 -2.57 12.69 -10.42
N GLY A 42 -1.50 12.42 -9.70
CA GLY A 42 -1.58 11.56 -8.54
C GLY A 42 -0.33 11.56 -7.69
N ILE A 43 -0.52 11.22 -6.44
CA ILE A 43 0.54 11.00 -5.46
C ILE A 43 0.31 9.64 -4.83
N MET A 44 1.34 8.82 -4.75
CA MET A 44 1.27 7.53 -4.08
C MET A 44 1.93 7.61 -2.72
N GLY A 45 1.21 7.20 -1.69
CA GLY A 45 1.72 7.12 -0.32
C GLY A 45 2.17 5.71 0.04
N THR A 46 3.09 5.59 0.97
CA THR A 46 3.60 4.30 1.47
C THR A 46 3.30 4.06 2.95
N SER A 47 2.87 5.09 3.65
CA SER A 47 2.34 5.02 5.02
C SER A 47 0.81 5.02 5.01
N SER A 48 0.19 4.41 6.04
CA SER A 48 -1.26 4.42 6.21
C SER A 48 -1.84 5.82 6.48
N PHE A 49 -1.02 6.79 6.88
CA PHE A 49 -1.41 8.18 7.07
C PHE A 49 -1.32 9.03 5.80
N ASP A 50 -0.63 8.54 4.76
CA ASP A 50 -0.40 9.33 3.55
C ASP A 50 -1.68 9.51 2.73
N ALA A 51 -2.38 8.43 2.42
CA ALA A 51 -3.56 8.49 1.58
C ALA A 51 -4.63 9.46 2.11
N PRO A 52 -5.04 9.42 3.39
CA PRO A 52 -6.00 10.39 3.91
C PRO A 52 -5.45 11.82 3.96
N GLY A 53 -4.15 12.01 4.25
CA GLY A 53 -3.52 13.34 4.22
C GLY A 53 -3.51 13.94 2.81
N ILE A 54 -3.12 13.15 1.81
CA ILE A 54 -3.10 13.57 0.40
C ILE A 54 -4.52 13.83 -0.10
N ALA A 55 -5.49 12.96 0.23
CA ALA A 55 -6.89 13.13 -0.15
C ALA A 55 -7.46 14.45 0.36
N ARG A 56 -7.21 14.80 1.63
CA ARG A 56 -7.60 16.09 2.21
C ARG A 56 -7.01 17.28 1.42
N ALA A 57 -5.77 17.18 0.96
CA ALA A 57 -5.16 18.22 0.13
C ALA A 57 -5.84 18.34 -1.25
N ILE A 58 -6.18 17.22 -1.88
CA ILE A 58 -6.90 17.17 -3.16
C ILE A 58 -8.27 17.84 -3.02
N GLU A 59 -9.02 17.52 -1.97
CA GLU A 59 -10.34 18.08 -1.69
C GLU A 59 -10.26 19.59 -1.45
N GLU A 60 -9.37 20.05 -0.56
CA GLU A 60 -9.22 21.46 -0.23
C GLU A 60 -8.79 22.32 -1.43
N LEU A 61 -7.93 21.77 -2.30
CA LEU A 61 -7.49 22.46 -3.51
C LEU A 61 -8.52 22.40 -4.67
N GLY A 62 -9.65 21.72 -4.49
CA GLY A 62 -10.67 21.58 -5.52
C GLY A 62 -10.19 20.75 -6.72
N LEU A 63 -9.33 19.75 -6.46
CA LEU A 63 -8.74 18.89 -7.47
C LEU A 63 -9.47 17.54 -7.61
N ILE A 64 -10.64 17.37 -7.00
CA ILE A 64 -11.48 16.19 -7.17
C ILE A 64 -11.72 16.00 -8.68
N ASP A 65 -11.66 14.77 -9.15
CA ASP A 65 -11.73 14.37 -10.57
C ASP A 65 -10.52 14.79 -11.44
N LYS A 66 -9.58 15.56 -10.92
CA LYS A 66 -8.37 15.98 -11.63
C LYS A 66 -7.11 15.26 -11.14
N ALA A 67 -7.08 14.97 -9.84
CA ALA A 67 -5.99 14.27 -9.19
C ALA A 67 -6.54 13.20 -8.24
N PHE A 68 -5.72 12.23 -7.91
CA PHE A 68 -6.07 11.13 -7.01
C PHE A 68 -4.86 10.68 -6.19
N THR A 69 -5.12 9.86 -5.18
CA THR A 69 -4.08 9.16 -4.44
C THR A 69 -4.34 7.67 -4.39
N SER A 70 -3.31 6.92 -4.15
CA SER A 70 -3.30 5.49 -3.85
C SER A 70 -2.17 5.21 -2.87
N GLY A 71 -2.17 4.06 -2.26
CA GLY A 71 -1.05 3.70 -1.38
C GLY A 71 -1.37 2.56 -0.44
N THR A 72 -0.77 2.61 0.74
CA THR A 72 -1.10 1.71 1.85
C THR A 72 -2.11 2.39 2.76
N GLY A 73 -3.05 1.63 3.32
CA GLY A 73 -4.02 2.21 4.26
C GLY A 73 -5.00 1.19 4.80
N MET A 74 -5.61 1.53 5.95
CA MET A 74 -6.65 0.72 6.56
C MET A 74 -7.99 0.94 5.86
N PRO A 75 -8.77 -0.12 5.59
CA PRO A 75 -10.08 -0.01 4.94
C PRO A 75 -11.03 0.92 5.71
N ALA A 76 -11.15 0.71 7.01
CA ALA A 76 -12.08 1.46 7.86
C ALA A 76 -11.84 2.97 7.83
N ASP A 77 -10.56 3.40 7.83
CA ASP A 77 -10.19 4.81 7.86
C ASP A 77 -10.36 5.50 6.50
N ASN A 78 -10.47 4.73 5.42
CA ASN A 78 -10.46 5.24 4.06
C ASN A 78 -11.73 4.91 3.26
N ALA A 79 -12.75 4.30 3.87
CA ALA A 79 -13.94 3.83 3.15
C ALA A 79 -14.64 4.95 2.36
N GLU A 80 -14.87 6.10 2.98
CA GLU A 80 -15.50 7.24 2.32
C GLU A 80 -14.61 7.85 1.22
N LEU A 81 -13.29 7.88 1.43
CA LEU A 81 -12.34 8.40 0.45
C LEU A 81 -12.23 7.50 -0.79
N LEU A 82 -12.33 6.19 -0.60
CA LEU A 82 -12.40 5.22 -1.70
C LEU A 82 -13.71 5.37 -2.48
N LYS A 83 -14.85 5.46 -1.78
CA LYS A 83 -16.16 5.64 -2.40
C LYS A 83 -16.31 6.97 -3.14
N SER A 84 -15.69 8.04 -2.65
CA SER A 84 -15.63 9.32 -3.34
C SER A 84 -14.71 9.30 -4.57
N GLY A 85 -13.82 8.32 -4.66
CA GLY A 85 -12.87 8.15 -5.76
C GLY A 85 -11.65 9.06 -5.68
N VAL A 86 -11.44 9.82 -4.62
CA VAL A 86 -10.22 10.60 -4.40
C VAL A 86 -9.06 9.68 -4.04
N VAL A 87 -9.32 8.62 -3.28
CA VAL A 87 -8.43 7.46 -3.13
C VAL A 87 -8.88 6.39 -4.12
N LYS A 88 -8.01 5.98 -5.04
CA LYS A 88 -8.37 5.00 -6.08
C LYS A 88 -8.25 3.57 -5.62
N SER A 89 -7.22 3.28 -4.87
CA SER A 89 -7.00 1.96 -4.28
C SER A 89 -6.02 2.05 -3.13
N LEU A 90 -6.16 1.11 -2.22
CA LEU A 90 -5.20 0.86 -1.15
C LEU A 90 -4.69 -0.57 -1.25
N THR A 91 -3.51 -0.78 -0.74
CA THR A 91 -2.92 -2.10 -0.61
C THR A 91 -2.46 -2.31 0.82
N LEU A 92 -2.74 -3.46 1.35
CA LEU A 92 -2.15 -3.94 2.61
C LEU A 92 -2.21 -5.47 2.66
N TRP A 93 -1.72 -6.05 3.73
CA TRP A 93 -1.94 -7.45 4.07
C TRP A 93 -2.99 -7.53 5.19
N ASP A 94 -3.79 -8.58 5.19
CA ASP A 94 -4.69 -8.86 6.32
C ASP A 94 -3.84 -9.23 7.57
N PRO A 95 -3.92 -8.45 8.67
CA PRO A 95 -3.09 -8.70 9.85
C PRO A 95 -3.35 -10.06 10.50
N ALA A 96 -4.60 -10.53 10.48
CA ALA A 96 -4.97 -11.81 11.08
C ALA A 96 -4.42 -12.98 10.26
N ILE A 97 -4.50 -12.88 8.93
CA ILE A 97 -3.96 -13.88 7.99
C ILE A 97 -2.42 -13.91 8.09
N ALA A 98 -1.78 -12.75 8.09
CA ALA A 98 -0.32 -12.65 8.25
C ALA A 98 0.13 -13.23 9.60
N GLY A 99 -0.59 -12.93 10.69
CA GLY A 99 -0.32 -13.50 12.02
C GLY A 99 -0.41 -15.03 12.05
N LYS A 100 -1.41 -15.61 11.37
CA LYS A 100 -1.52 -17.08 11.23
C LYS A 100 -0.34 -17.66 10.46
N ALA A 101 0.09 -17.01 9.38
CA ALA A 101 1.25 -17.43 8.59
C ALA A 101 2.54 -17.40 9.42
N MET A 102 2.74 -16.34 10.20
CA MET A 102 3.89 -16.23 11.11
C MET A 102 3.93 -17.36 12.15
N ILE A 103 2.78 -17.69 12.76
CA ILE A 103 2.68 -18.79 13.72
C ILE A 103 2.94 -20.14 13.03
N SER A 104 2.40 -20.35 11.82
CA SER A 104 2.65 -21.58 11.05
C SER A 104 4.15 -21.76 10.76
N LEU A 105 4.83 -20.70 10.32
CA LEU A 105 6.27 -20.72 10.09
C LEU A 105 7.04 -21.03 11.39
N ALA A 106 6.69 -20.37 12.49
CA ALA A 106 7.33 -20.60 13.79
C ALA A 106 7.21 -22.06 14.23
N LEU A 107 6.04 -22.68 14.08
CA LEU A 107 5.81 -24.08 14.40
C LEU A 107 6.66 -25.03 13.55
N LYS A 108 6.78 -24.76 12.25
CA LYS A 108 7.64 -25.53 11.36
C LYS A 108 9.11 -25.49 11.82
N VAL A 109 9.60 -24.30 12.14
CA VAL A 109 10.97 -24.13 12.66
C VAL A 109 11.18 -24.84 13.99
N LEU A 110 10.25 -24.73 14.93
CA LEU A 110 10.32 -25.39 16.24
C LEU A 110 10.27 -26.92 16.13
N ASN A 111 9.55 -27.45 15.14
CA ASN A 111 9.49 -28.89 14.84
C ASN A 111 10.75 -29.40 14.13
N GLY A 112 11.71 -28.55 13.82
CA GLY A 112 12.92 -28.90 13.10
C GLY A 112 12.72 -29.14 11.60
N GLU A 113 11.60 -28.69 11.02
CA GLU A 113 11.35 -28.78 9.60
C GLU A 113 12.36 -27.90 8.85
N GLN A 114 12.91 -28.42 7.75
CA GLN A 114 13.78 -27.62 6.91
C GLN A 114 12.97 -26.65 6.10
N ILE A 115 13.27 -25.36 6.25
CA ILE A 115 12.68 -24.32 5.41
C ILE A 115 13.48 -24.30 4.08
N GLY A 116 12.87 -24.90 3.06
CA GLY A 116 13.50 -25.02 1.74
C GLY A 116 13.32 -23.79 0.85
N ALA A 117 13.66 -23.93 -0.42
CA ALA A 117 13.55 -22.87 -1.43
C ALA A 117 12.11 -22.39 -1.64
N SER A 118 11.12 -23.24 -1.29
CA SER A 118 9.71 -22.88 -1.24
C SER A 118 9.08 -23.55 -0.04
N VAL A 119 8.20 -22.82 0.66
CA VAL A 119 7.47 -23.36 1.81
C VAL A 119 6.00 -22.97 1.76
N ASP A 120 5.16 -23.96 1.98
CA ASP A 120 3.72 -23.78 2.17
C ASP A 120 3.41 -23.64 3.66
N LEU A 121 2.84 -22.49 4.04
CA LEU A 121 2.42 -22.23 5.41
C LEU A 121 0.97 -22.62 5.68
N GLY A 122 0.25 -23.15 4.67
CA GLY A 122 -1.15 -23.54 4.79
C GLY A 122 -2.11 -22.38 5.02
N VAL A 123 -1.70 -21.17 4.65
CA VAL A 123 -2.46 -19.93 4.86
C VAL A 123 -2.56 -19.22 3.52
N ASP A 124 -3.74 -18.74 3.18
CA ASP A 124 -3.99 -18.05 1.92
C ASP A 124 -3.05 -16.84 1.74
N GLY A 125 -2.50 -16.68 0.52
CA GLY A 125 -1.43 -15.72 0.23
C GLY A 125 -0.03 -16.11 0.73
N TYR A 126 0.11 -17.25 1.47
CA TYR A 126 1.37 -17.69 2.08
C TYR A 126 1.65 -19.19 1.81
N THR A 127 1.04 -19.75 0.77
CA THR A 127 1.20 -21.16 0.39
C THR A 127 2.41 -21.45 -0.49
N ALA A 128 3.02 -20.42 -1.08
CA ALA A 128 4.17 -20.52 -1.97
C ALA A 128 5.27 -19.53 -1.62
N MET A 129 5.64 -19.49 -0.33
CA MET A 129 6.68 -18.59 0.15
C MET A 129 8.05 -18.99 -0.40
N THR A 130 8.80 -18.00 -0.88
CA THR A 130 10.16 -18.20 -1.39
C THR A 130 11.14 -17.30 -0.68
N PHE A 131 12.41 -17.70 -0.63
CA PHE A 131 13.43 -16.80 -0.11
C PHE A 131 13.62 -15.61 -1.05
N ARG A 132 13.74 -14.43 -0.44
CA ARG A 132 14.19 -13.23 -1.14
C ARG A 132 15.54 -13.49 -1.79
N GLU A 133 15.73 -12.98 -2.99
CA GLU A 133 17.01 -13.09 -3.69
C GLU A 133 18.18 -12.62 -2.79
N GLY A 134 19.19 -13.47 -2.67
CA GLY A 134 20.36 -13.22 -1.82
C GLY A 134 20.14 -13.38 -0.31
N SER A 135 18.96 -13.88 0.13
CA SER A 135 18.65 -14.12 1.55
C SER A 135 18.36 -15.58 1.83
N THR A 136 18.72 -16.05 3.00
CA THR A 136 18.35 -17.36 3.55
C THR A 136 17.45 -17.26 4.77
N THR A 137 17.04 -16.05 5.14
CA THR A 137 16.28 -15.78 6.37
C THR A 137 15.02 -14.95 6.13
N VAL A 138 14.85 -14.38 4.93
CA VAL A 138 13.68 -13.58 4.58
C VAL A 138 12.87 -14.33 3.53
N LEU A 139 11.65 -14.69 3.89
CA LEU A 139 10.66 -15.28 2.99
C LEU A 139 9.73 -14.20 2.45
N GLU A 140 9.39 -14.31 1.18
CA GLU A 140 8.42 -13.46 0.49
C GLU A 140 7.22 -14.29 0.04
N GLY A 141 6.03 -13.69 0.09
CA GLY A 141 4.78 -14.30 -0.32
C GLY A 141 3.85 -13.26 -0.96
N GLU A 142 2.69 -13.69 -1.38
CA GLU A 142 1.72 -12.88 -2.11
C GLU A 142 0.48 -12.53 -1.27
N GLY A 143 0.66 -12.31 0.03
CA GLY A 143 -0.43 -11.98 0.97
C GLY A 143 -0.98 -10.56 0.85
N TRP A 144 -0.71 -9.85 -0.25
CA TRP A 144 -1.27 -8.53 -0.51
C TRP A 144 -2.74 -8.59 -0.89
N VAL A 145 -3.53 -7.68 -0.32
CA VAL A 145 -4.91 -7.41 -0.75
C VAL A 145 -4.99 -6.02 -1.37
N VAL A 146 -5.79 -5.90 -2.42
CA VAL A 146 -6.12 -4.62 -3.05
C VAL A 146 -7.51 -4.23 -2.62
N ILE A 147 -7.65 -3.01 -2.13
CA ILE A 147 -8.90 -2.46 -1.61
C ILE A 147 -9.27 -1.26 -2.46
N ASP A 148 -10.51 -1.24 -2.89
CA ASP A 148 -11.11 -0.17 -3.68
C ASP A 148 -12.55 0.12 -3.24
N ALA A 149 -13.24 0.97 -3.98
CA ALA A 149 -14.63 1.35 -3.67
C ALA A 149 -15.62 0.17 -3.72
N GLU A 150 -15.31 -0.89 -4.49
CA GLU A 150 -16.23 -2.02 -4.68
C GLU A 150 -16.15 -3.02 -3.53
N ASN A 151 -14.98 -3.15 -2.91
CA ASN A 151 -14.74 -4.19 -1.92
C ASN A 151 -14.45 -3.68 -0.50
N VAL A 152 -14.28 -2.37 -0.30
CA VAL A 152 -13.88 -1.80 1.00
C VAL A 152 -14.81 -2.22 2.16
N ASP A 153 -16.10 -2.34 1.91
CA ASP A 153 -17.07 -2.74 2.94
C ASP A 153 -16.99 -4.22 3.34
N SER A 154 -16.22 -5.03 2.61
CA SER A 154 -15.99 -6.44 2.96
C SER A 154 -14.90 -6.66 3.99
N PHE A 155 -14.12 -5.62 4.31
CA PHE A 155 -13.05 -5.69 5.30
C PHE A 155 -13.54 -5.19 6.66
N GLY A 156 -13.39 -6.00 7.69
CA GLY A 156 -13.85 -5.72 9.06
C GLY A 156 -12.81 -5.05 9.96
N PHE A 157 -11.79 -4.43 9.40
CA PHE A 157 -10.67 -3.83 10.14
C PHE A 157 -10.19 -2.52 9.51
#